data_0610d8f1548a65b13fdc1d93fa143224
#
_entry.id   0610d8f1548a65b13fdc1d93fa143224
#
_cell.length_a   1.000
_cell.length_b   1.000
_cell.length_c   1.000
_cell.angle_alpha   90.00
_cell.angle_beta   90.00
_cell.angle_gamma   90.00
#
_symmetry.space_group_name_H-M   'P 1'
#
loop_
_entity.id
_entity.type
_entity.pdbx_description
1 polymer ?
#
loop_
_entity_poly.entity_id
_entity_poly.type
_entity_poly.pdbx_seq_one_letter_code
_entity_poly.pdbx_strand_id
1 'polypeptide(L)'
;LPVTGVQTCALPISIGEAFGGKLTNLSEVFHGVQTPISIKKNQLKDKGEKTDYIFNGLPDEVPVGRYHSWVVDTDGFPECLEITAVSREGLVMALKHKEYDIHGIQFHPESVLTPDGKTMIANFLNA
;
A
#
# COMPACT_ATOMS: atom_id res chain seq x y z
N LEU A 1 -15.05 -0.24 -9.67
CA LEU A 1 -14.62 -1.22 -8.69
C LEU A 1 -15.81 -1.81 -7.96
N PRO A 2 -15.98 -3.14 -7.95
CA PRO A 2 -16.98 -3.77 -7.10
C PRO A 2 -16.53 -3.65 -5.64
N VAL A 3 -17.33 -2.99 -4.81
CA VAL A 3 -16.91 -2.67 -3.45
C VAL A 3 -17.75 -3.35 -2.37
N THR A 4 -18.71 -4.19 -2.76
CA THR A 4 -19.63 -4.80 -1.80
C THR A 4 -19.15 -6.19 -1.39
N GLY A 5 -18.56 -6.30 -0.21
CA GLY A 5 -18.22 -7.58 0.42
C GLY A 5 -17.16 -8.41 -0.30
N VAL A 6 -16.50 -7.86 -1.31
CA VAL A 6 -15.47 -8.55 -2.09
C VAL A 6 -14.10 -8.01 -1.71
N GLN A 7 -13.19 -8.94 -1.39
CA GLN A 7 -11.79 -8.61 -1.13
C GLN A 7 -11.13 -8.18 -2.44
N THR A 8 -10.50 -7.01 -2.46
CA THR A 8 -9.88 -6.45 -3.66
C THR A 8 -8.46 -5.98 -3.38
N CYS A 9 -7.52 -6.38 -4.22
CA CYS A 9 -6.16 -5.84 -4.21
C CYS A 9 -5.83 -5.29 -5.60
N ALA A 10 -5.34 -4.06 -5.66
CA ALA A 10 -5.04 -3.39 -6.92
C ALA A 10 -3.91 -2.40 -6.72
N LEU A 11 -3.46 -1.75 -7.81
CA LEU A 11 -2.48 -0.68 -7.73
C LEU A 11 -3.10 0.54 -7.04
N PRO A 12 -2.36 1.24 -6.15
CA PRO A 12 -2.87 2.43 -5.48
C PRO A 12 -3.34 3.52 -6.44
N ILE A 13 -2.68 3.67 -7.59
CA ILE A 13 -3.08 4.68 -8.58
C ILE A 13 -4.48 4.42 -9.10
N SER A 14 -4.84 3.16 -9.34
CA SER A 14 -6.20 2.79 -9.79
C SER A 14 -7.24 3.05 -8.70
N ILE A 15 -6.93 2.68 -7.47
CA ILE A 15 -7.82 2.89 -6.32
C ILE A 15 -7.95 4.39 -6.03
N GLY A 16 -6.84 5.10 -5.96
CA GLY A 16 -6.84 6.54 -5.69
C GLY A 16 -7.67 7.31 -6.71
N GLU A 17 -7.47 7.02 -7.98
CA GLU A 17 -8.21 7.67 -9.06
C GLU A 17 -9.71 7.34 -9.00
N ALA A 18 -10.05 6.08 -8.74
CA ALA A 18 -11.45 5.63 -8.64
C ALA A 18 -12.23 6.36 -7.54
N PHE A 19 -11.55 6.78 -6.47
CA PHE A 19 -12.17 7.49 -5.35
C PHE A 19 -11.89 9.00 -5.37
N GLY A 20 -11.46 9.55 -6.51
CA GLY A 20 -11.33 11.00 -6.70
C GLY A 20 -9.98 11.59 -6.30
N GLY A 21 -8.99 10.77 -6.06
CA GLY A 21 -7.63 11.24 -5.75
C GLY A 21 -6.89 11.74 -6.98
N LYS A 22 -5.79 12.43 -6.74
CA LYS A 22 -4.89 12.94 -7.79
C LYS A 22 -3.67 12.03 -7.92
N LEU A 23 -3.10 12.01 -9.13
CA LEU A 23 -1.88 11.26 -9.41
C LEU A 23 -0.74 12.24 -9.68
N THR A 24 0.46 11.88 -9.26
CA THR A 24 1.68 12.65 -9.52
C THR A 24 2.65 11.80 -10.32
N ASN A 25 3.18 12.35 -11.41
CA ASN A 25 4.25 11.74 -12.18
C ASN A 25 5.58 12.09 -11.53
N LEU A 26 6.35 11.07 -11.16
CA LEU A 26 7.65 11.27 -10.53
C LEU A 26 8.68 11.71 -11.56
N SER A 27 9.65 12.53 -11.12
CA SER A 27 10.80 12.89 -11.96
C SER A 27 11.73 11.71 -12.18
N GLU A 28 11.73 10.75 -11.27
CA GLU A 28 12.48 9.50 -11.39
C GLU A 28 11.55 8.34 -11.70
N VAL A 29 12.00 7.44 -12.58
CA VAL A 29 11.31 6.18 -12.86
C VAL A 29 12.04 5.07 -12.13
N PHE A 30 11.29 4.28 -11.36
CA PHE A 30 11.86 3.13 -10.64
C PHE A 30 11.74 1.88 -11.52
N HIS A 31 12.87 1.25 -11.79
CA HIS A 31 12.99 0.07 -12.65
C HIS A 31 13.60 -1.10 -11.86
N GLY A 32 12.82 -1.71 -10.96
CA GLY A 32 13.31 -2.85 -10.19
C GLY A 32 14.34 -2.44 -9.14
N VAL A 33 14.03 -1.42 -8.37
CA VAL A 33 14.89 -0.93 -7.29
C VAL A 33 14.31 -1.35 -5.96
N GLN A 34 15.15 -1.91 -5.08
CA GLN A 34 14.73 -2.23 -3.72
C GLN A 34 14.88 -0.99 -2.83
N THR A 35 13.80 -0.59 -2.20
CA THR A 35 13.80 0.52 -1.23
C THR A 35 12.97 0.15 -0.01
N PRO A 36 13.27 0.73 1.17
CA PRO A 36 12.47 0.48 2.36
C PRO A 36 11.18 1.30 2.33
N ILE A 37 10.13 0.72 2.90
CA ILE A 37 8.88 1.43 3.18
C ILE A 37 8.59 1.37 4.67
N SER A 38 7.97 2.41 5.19
CA SER A 38 7.51 2.46 6.59
C SER A 38 6.03 2.09 6.63
N ILE A 39 5.72 1.05 7.38
CA ILE A 39 4.35 0.54 7.54
C ILE A 39 3.71 1.20 8.75
N LYS A 40 2.53 1.76 8.57
CA LYS A 40 1.82 2.45 9.64
C LYS A 40 1.18 1.48 10.62
N LYS A 41 1.24 1.84 11.90
CA LYS A 41 0.58 1.09 12.97
C LYS A 41 -0.80 1.66 13.23
N ASN A 42 -1.71 0.79 13.62
CA ASN A 42 -3.04 1.21 14.02
C ASN A 42 -3.01 1.75 15.44
N GLN A 43 -3.25 3.04 15.59
CA GLN A 43 -3.22 3.73 16.89
C GLN A 43 -4.39 3.37 17.79
N LEU A 44 -5.46 2.81 17.22
CA LEU A 44 -6.70 2.51 17.95
C LEU A 44 -6.81 1.03 18.37
N LYS A 45 -5.83 0.21 18.01
CA LYS A 45 -5.83 -1.22 18.30
C LYS A 45 -4.61 -1.63 19.13
N ASP A 46 -4.48 -2.92 19.38
CA ASP A 46 -3.42 -3.48 20.20
C ASP A 46 -2.05 -3.06 19.70
N LYS A 47 -1.12 -2.93 20.64
CA LYS A 47 0.24 -2.48 20.39
C LYS A 47 0.94 -3.41 19.39
N GLY A 48 1.44 -2.83 18.31
CA GLY A 48 2.14 -3.56 17.26
C GLY A 48 1.27 -3.99 16.09
N GLU A 49 -0.06 -3.82 16.19
CA GLU A 49 -0.94 -4.14 15.09
C GLU A 49 -0.84 -3.08 13.98
N LYS A 50 -0.77 -3.53 12.72
CA LYS A 50 -0.67 -2.63 11.58
C LYS A 50 -2.02 -2.06 11.19
N THR A 51 -2.01 -0.90 10.55
CA THR A 51 -3.24 -0.27 10.05
C THR A 51 -3.93 -1.18 9.04
N ASP A 52 -3.16 -1.81 8.16
CA ASP A 52 -3.68 -2.80 7.21
C ASP A 52 -3.22 -4.19 7.62
N TYR A 53 -4.16 -5.13 7.71
CA TYR A 53 -3.89 -6.51 8.13
C TYR A 53 -2.93 -7.26 7.20
N ILE A 54 -2.80 -6.84 5.93
CA ILE A 54 -1.86 -7.49 5.01
C ILE A 54 -0.42 -7.38 5.51
N PHE A 55 -0.13 -6.42 6.36
CA PHE A 55 1.20 -6.21 6.92
C PHE A 55 1.38 -6.81 8.32
N ASN A 56 0.39 -7.55 8.82
CA ASN A 56 0.49 -8.17 10.14
C ASN A 56 1.66 -9.17 10.18
N GLY A 57 2.40 -9.15 11.30
CA GLY A 57 3.56 -10.00 11.50
C GLY A 57 4.85 -9.45 10.92
N LEU A 58 4.81 -8.32 10.22
CA LEU A 58 5.99 -7.69 9.62
C LEU A 58 6.57 -6.60 10.54
N PRO A 59 7.88 -6.31 10.41
CA PRO A 59 8.47 -5.16 11.07
C PRO A 59 7.87 -3.84 10.60
N ASP A 60 8.19 -2.75 11.28
CA ASP A 60 7.70 -1.42 10.93
C ASP A 60 8.29 -0.91 9.61
N GLU A 61 9.46 -1.38 9.23
CA GLU A 61 10.11 -1.03 7.97
C GLU A 61 10.51 -2.30 7.25
N VAL A 62 10.14 -2.42 5.97
CA VAL A 62 10.47 -3.58 5.14
C VAL A 62 10.96 -3.14 3.77
N PRO A 63 11.88 -3.91 3.14
CA PRO A 63 12.31 -3.63 1.78
C PRO A 63 11.28 -4.13 0.77
N VAL A 64 11.08 -3.36 -0.29
CA VAL A 64 10.15 -3.71 -1.38
C VAL A 64 10.76 -3.37 -2.73
N GLY A 65 10.34 -4.11 -3.76
CA GLY A 65 10.74 -3.84 -5.13
C GLY A 65 9.81 -2.83 -5.80
N ARG A 66 10.38 -1.75 -6.33
CA ARG A 66 9.63 -0.66 -6.95
C ARG A 66 9.83 -0.66 -8.46
N TYR A 67 8.71 -0.50 -9.19
CA TYR A 67 8.66 -0.53 -10.65
C TYR A 67 7.64 0.50 -11.14
N HIS A 68 7.77 1.78 -10.69
CA HIS A 68 6.73 2.75 -10.98
C HIS A 68 7.29 4.15 -11.26
N SER A 69 6.50 4.96 -11.95
CA SER A 69 6.79 6.37 -12.19
C SER A 69 5.64 7.27 -11.76
N TRP A 70 4.53 6.71 -11.30
CA TRP A 70 3.36 7.44 -10.82
C TRP A 70 3.02 7.03 -9.40
N VAL A 71 2.51 7.97 -8.62
CA VAL A 71 2.02 7.72 -7.25
C VAL A 71 0.73 8.50 -7.02
N VAL A 72 -0.04 8.09 -6.00
CA VAL A 72 -1.19 8.86 -5.54
C VAL A 72 -0.67 10.06 -4.76
N ASP A 73 -1.15 11.26 -5.11
CA ASP A 73 -0.76 12.48 -4.45
C ASP A 73 -1.36 12.54 -3.05
N THR A 74 -0.60 13.01 -2.08
CA THR A 74 -1.11 13.24 -0.72
C THR A 74 -2.00 14.48 -0.65
N ASP A 75 -1.82 15.42 -1.58
CA ASP A 75 -2.69 16.58 -1.71
C ASP A 75 -4.02 16.14 -2.32
N GLY A 76 -5.13 16.44 -1.63
CA GLY A 76 -6.45 16.00 -2.07
C GLY A 76 -6.68 14.52 -1.94
N PHE A 77 -5.94 13.85 -1.04
CA PHE A 77 -6.10 12.41 -0.81
C PHE A 77 -7.54 12.10 -0.38
N PRO A 78 -8.20 11.08 -0.98
CA PRO A 78 -9.60 10.76 -0.67
C PRO A 78 -9.81 10.44 0.81
N GLU A 79 -10.84 11.01 1.42
CA GLU A 79 -11.13 10.79 2.85
C GLU A 79 -11.53 9.34 3.16
N CYS A 80 -12.10 8.62 2.21
CA CYS A 80 -12.50 7.22 2.39
C CYS A 80 -11.32 6.25 2.34
N LEU A 81 -10.14 6.72 1.94
CA LEU A 81 -8.92 5.92 1.87
C LEU A 81 -7.97 6.29 3.01
N GLU A 82 -7.12 5.35 3.35
CA GLU A 82 -6.11 5.52 4.39
C GLU A 82 -4.75 5.08 3.86
N ILE A 83 -3.73 5.91 4.07
CA ILE A 83 -2.35 5.57 3.70
C ILE A 83 -1.83 4.57 4.73
N THR A 84 -1.34 3.43 4.27
CA THR A 84 -0.89 2.35 5.15
C THR A 84 0.61 2.11 5.11
N ALA A 85 1.29 2.61 4.09
CA ALA A 85 2.75 2.60 4.04
C ALA A 85 3.27 3.75 3.18
N VAL A 86 4.44 4.26 3.53
CA VAL A 86 5.09 5.37 2.80
C VAL A 86 6.57 5.04 2.55
N SER A 87 7.12 5.59 1.48
CA SER A 87 8.55 5.53 1.20
C SER A 87 9.30 6.52 2.08
N ARG A 88 10.64 6.49 2.03
CA ARG A 88 11.46 7.47 2.75
C ARG A 88 11.22 8.89 2.26
N GLU A 89 10.88 9.05 0.97
CA GLU A 89 10.56 10.35 0.39
C GLU A 89 9.16 10.83 0.78
N GLY A 90 8.36 10.00 1.48
CA GLY A 90 6.99 10.35 1.86
C GLY A 90 5.94 10.01 0.82
N LEU A 91 6.28 9.24 -0.20
CA LEU A 91 5.34 8.83 -1.25
C LEU A 91 4.42 7.73 -0.75
N VAL A 92 3.17 7.72 -1.23
CA VAL A 92 2.19 6.69 -0.90
C VAL A 92 2.63 5.37 -1.55
N MET A 93 2.96 4.40 -0.72
CA MET A 93 3.39 3.08 -1.17
C MET A 93 2.34 2.01 -0.93
N ALA A 94 1.40 2.26 -0.04
CA ALA A 94 0.24 1.39 0.17
C ALA A 94 -0.91 2.21 0.74
N LEU A 95 -2.12 1.79 0.42
CA LEU A 95 -3.34 2.40 0.93
C LEU A 95 -4.44 1.34 1.07
N LYS A 96 -5.48 1.68 1.81
CA LYS A 96 -6.67 0.83 1.92
C LYS A 96 -7.92 1.69 2.01
N HIS A 97 -9.07 1.07 1.72
CA HIS A 97 -10.36 1.71 2.00
C HIS A 97 -10.66 1.57 3.50
N LYS A 98 -11.27 2.59 4.10
CA LYS A 98 -11.58 2.59 5.54
C LYS A 98 -12.70 1.61 5.91
N GLU A 99 -13.62 1.34 5.00
CA GLU A 99 -14.79 0.48 5.24
C GLU A 99 -14.75 -0.82 4.46
N TYR A 100 -14.31 -0.79 3.21
CA TYR A 100 -14.31 -1.97 2.34
C TYR A 100 -12.95 -2.67 2.36
N ASP A 101 -12.95 -3.96 2.03
CA ASP A 101 -11.74 -4.77 1.97
C ASP A 101 -11.01 -4.56 0.64
N ILE A 102 -10.56 -3.32 0.44
CA ILE A 102 -9.85 -2.87 -0.75
C ILE A 102 -8.45 -2.41 -0.33
N HIS A 103 -7.43 -2.98 -0.94
CA HIS A 103 -6.03 -2.73 -0.61
C HIS A 103 -5.25 -2.36 -1.87
N GLY A 104 -4.34 -1.40 -1.74
CA GLY A 104 -3.45 -1.00 -2.82
C GLY A 104 -2.01 -1.03 -2.36
N ILE A 105 -1.16 -1.69 -3.14
CA ILE A 105 0.29 -1.71 -2.89
C ILE A 105 1.01 -1.28 -4.16
N GLN A 106 1.95 -0.34 -4.03
CA GLN A 106 2.68 0.25 -5.15
C GLN A 106 3.92 -0.55 -5.53
N PHE A 107 4.24 -1.58 -4.78
CA PHE A 107 5.38 -2.47 -5.04
C PHE A 107 4.89 -3.84 -5.48
N HIS A 108 5.82 -4.68 -5.92
CA HIS A 108 5.51 -6.02 -6.40
C HIS A 108 5.80 -7.06 -5.30
N PRO A 109 4.78 -7.63 -4.64
CA PRO A 109 5.00 -8.61 -3.57
C PRO A 109 5.57 -9.93 -4.08
N GLU A 110 5.41 -10.24 -5.37
CA GLU A 110 5.96 -11.44 -5.99
C GLU A 110 7.44 -11.32 -6.36
N SER A 111 7.98 -10.09 -6.33
CA SER A 111 9.38 -9.83 -6.70
C SER A 111 10.34 -10.36 -5.65
N VAL A 112 11.50 -10.85 -6.10
CA VAL A 112 12.61 -11.22 -5.20
C VAL A 112 13.11 -10.03 -4.40
N LEU A 113 12.85 -8.81 -4.88
CA LEU A 113 13.21 -7.57 -4.17
C LEU A 113 12.25 -7.25 -3.02
N THR A 114 11.16 -8.00 -2.87
CA THR A 114 10.20 -7.87 -1.77
C THR A 114 10.23 -9.16 -0.95
N PRO A 115 11.21 -9.32 -0.02
CA PRO A 115 11.37 -10.58 0.72
C PRO A 115 10.15 -10.98 1.54
N ASP A 116 9.39 -10.01 2.05
CA ASP A 116 8.20 -10.26 2.88
C ASP A 116 6.91 -10.35 2.07
N GLY A 117 7.01 -10.38 0.74
CA GLY A 117 5.85 -10.40 -0.14
C GLY A 117 4.94 -11.60 0.05
N LYS A 118 5.51 -12.78 0.31
CA LYS A 118 4.73 -14.00 0.54
C LYS A 118 3.85 -13.87 1.78
N THR A 119 4.35 -13.25 2.84
CA THR A 119 3.59 -13.00 4.06
C THR A 119 2.42 -12.06 3.78
N MET A 120 2.66 -11.01 3.00
CA MET A 120 1.61 -10.06 2.61
C MET A 120 0.49 -10.76 1.82
N ILE A 121 0.88 -11.57 0.83
CA ILE A 121 -0.08 -12.32 0.00
C ILE A 121 -0.86 -13.31 0.87
N ALA A 122 -0.18 -14.04 1.75
CA ALA A 122 -0.83 -15.00 2.65
C ALA A 122 -1.83 -14.30 3.58
N ASN A 123 -1.46 -13.15 4.14
CA ASN A 123 -2.35 -12.38 4.99
C ASN A 123 -3.62 -11.95 4.23
N PHE A 124 -3.45 -11.52 2.98
CA PHE A 124 -4.58 -11.12 2.15
C PHE A 124 -5.50 -12.30 1.83
N LEU A 125 -4.93 -13.43 1.43
CA LEU A 125 -5.72 -14.61 1.02
C LEU A 125 -6.41 -15.30 2.20
N ASN A 126 -5.84 -15.20 3.39
CA ASN A 126 -6.35 -15.89 4.59
C ASN A 126 -7.21 -15.00 5.48
N ALA A 127 -7.51 -13.81 5.02
CA ALA A 127 -8.35 -12.87 5.78
C ALA A 127 -9.82 -13.27 5.79
#